data_299d9d58b288854694c5c7c081578dc0
#
_entry.id   299d9d58b288854694c5c7c081578dc0
#
_cell.length_a   1.000
_cell.length_b   1.000
_cell.length_c   1.000
_cell.angle_alpha   90.00
_cell.angle_beta   90.00
_cell.angle_gamma   90.00
#
_symmetry.space_group_name_H-M   'P 1'
#
loop_
_entity.id
_entity.type
_entity.pdbx_description
1 polymer ?
#
loop_
_entity_poly.entity_id
_entity_poly.type
_entity_poly.pdbx_seq_one_letter_code
_entity_poly.pdbx_strand_id
1 'polypeptide(L)'
;YGLRILGAVATGYQADLLVLDDLENMTIHDVYYNGQRIDQDSEIRVRECPAELKNTVHVGNFAVDDLTLESPDGSFHVIGMQEGEITTVRKRVQLLAGPGVFHADADYQKIAVIERHKATGKTGVGIVSGFGIRGGAIASSVSHDSHNIIVIGDNDQDMALAVQELIRTQGGYTLIADHQVFDTLELPVMGLMSDAGFRYSHIKLKKMIEKAHEMGVPDGIAPFI
;
A
#
# COMPACT_ATOMS: atom_id res chain seq x y z
N TYR A 1 -3.69 -23.62 -13.18
CA TYR A 1 -4.14 -22.56 -14.10
C TYR A 1 -4.39 -23.05 -15.52
N GLY A 2 -4.02 -24.31 -15.88
CA GLY A 2 -4.27 -24.90 -17.21
C GLY A 2 -3.41 -24.30 -18.33
N LEU A 3 -2.30 -23.69 -18.03
CA LEU A 3 -1.35 -23.07 -18.99
C LEU A 3 -0.46 -24.14 -19.62
N ARG A 4 -1.04 -24.92 -20.55
CA ARG A 4 -0.40 -26.13 -21.09
C ARG A 4 0.82 -25.90 -21.96
N ILE A 5 1.03 -24.68 -22.46
CA ILE A 5 2.12 -24.31 -23.37
C ILE A 5 3.14 -23.35 -22.76
N LEU A 6 3.08 -23.15 -21.42
CA LEU A 6 4.00 -22.29 -20.69
C LEU A 6 4.80 -23.10 -19.66
N GLY A 7 5.95 -22.57 -19.24
CA GLY A 7 6.72 -23.08 -18.12
C GLY A 7 7.78 -24.11 -18.48
N ALA A 8 8.10 -24.32 -19.74
CA ALA A 8 9.22 -25.16 -20.15
C ALA A 8 9.94 -24.63 -21.40
N VAL A 9 11.24 -24.88 -21.48
CA VAL A 9 12.05 -24.67 -22.69
C VAL A 9 11.98 -25.97 -23.52
N ALA A 10 10.92 -26.11 -24.31
CA ALA A 10 10.66 -27.32 -25.09
C ALA A 10 9.89 -26.98 -26.38
N THR A 11 10.01 -27.88 -27.37
CA THR A 11 9.28 -27.75 -28.65
C THR A 11 7.76 -27.73 -28.39
N GLY A 12 7.08 -26.76 -28.99
CA GLY A 12 5.63 -26.55 -28.84
C GLY A 12 5.24 -25.70 -27.65
N TYR A 13 6.19 -25.26 -26.82
CA TYR A 13 5.95 -24.30 -25.75
C TYR A 13 6.16 -22.86 -26.25
N GLN A 14 5.43 -21.93 -25.63
CA GLN A 14 5.62 -20.51 -25.87
C GLN A 14 6.98 -20.06 -25.33
N ALA A 15 7.71 -19.33 -26.13
CA ALA A 15 9.05 -18.88 -25.79
C ALA A 15 9.00 -17.58 -24.96
N ASP A 16 8.57 -17.71 -23.70
CA ASP A 16 8.71 -16.70 -22.66
C ASP A 16 9.91 -17.10 -21.81
N LEU A 17 11.06 -16.47 -22.05
CA LEU A 17 12.36 -16.93 -21.58
C LEU A 17 13.16 -15.80 -20.95
N LEU A 18 13.96 -16.14 -19.96
CA LEU A 18 15.04 -15.31 -19.44
C LEU A 18 16.38 -15.94 -19.85
N VAL A 19 17.27 -15.15 -20.40
CA VAL A 19 18.68 -15.48 -20.56
C VAL A 19 19.43 -14.79 -19.44
N LEU A 20 20.18 -15.58 -18.68
CA LEU A 20 20.96 -15.09 -17.53
C LEU A 20 22.44 -15.16 -17.85
N ASP A 21 23.20 -14.16 -17.38
CA ASP A 21 24.66 -14.16 -17.42
C ASP A 21 25.25 -15.15 -16.42
N ASP A 22 24.60 -15.30 -15.28
CA ASP A 22 25.01 -16.22 -14.20
C ASP A 22 23.77 -16.73 -13.42
N LEU A 23 23.94 -17.86 -12.75
CA LEU A 23 22.90 -18.49 -11.93
C LEU A 23 23.02 -18.13 -10.43
N GLU A 24 24.13 -17.54 -10.00
CA GLU A 24 24.38 -17.18 -8.60
C GLU A 24 23.65 -15.88 -8.25
N ASN A 25 23.85 -14.84 -9.08
CA ASN A 25 23.23 -13.53 -8.90
C ASN A 25 21.94 -13.36 -9.72
N MET A 26 21.60 -14.33 -10.58
CA MET A 26 20.45 -14.29 -11.48
C MET A 26 20.44 -13.06 -12.38
N THR A 27 21.62 -12.60 -12.83
CA THR A 27 21.77 -11.41 -13.65
C THR A 27 21.13 -11.63 -15.01
N ILE A 28 20.10 -10.84 -15.31
CA ILE A 28 19.32 -10.96 -16.54
C ILE A 28 20.10 -10.32 -17.71
N HIS A 29 20.44 -11.11 -18.72
CA HIS A 29 21.03 -10.67 -19.98
C HIS A 29 19.95 -10.27 -20.99
N ASP A 30 19.01 -11.18 -21.27
CA ASP A 30 17.91 -10.96 -22.20
C ASP A 30 16.59 -11.47 -21.66
N VAL A 31 15.51 -10.81 -22.09
CA VAL A 31 14.13 -11.22 -21.87
C VAL A 31 13.45 -11.48 -23.22
N TYR A 32 12.80 -12.63 -23.34
CA TYR A 32 11.98 -12.97 -24.50
C TYR A 32 10.53 -13.14 -24.10
N TYR A 33 9.64 -12.55 -24.86
CA TYR A 33 8.20 -12.73 -24.74
C TYR A 33 7.63 -13.20 -26.09
N ASN A 34 6.96 -14.33 -26.08
CA ASN A 34 6.40 -14.96 -27.28
C ASN A 34 7.45 -15.09 -28.42
N GLY A 35 8.68 -15.45 -28.06
CA GLY A 35 9.81 -15.61 -28.99
C GLY A 35 10.45 -14.31 -29.48
N GLN A 36 9.97 -13.16 -29.07
CA GLN A 36 10.54 -11.86 -29.41
C GLN A 36 11.37 -11.31 -28.26
N ARG A 37 12.58 -10.87 -28.56
CA ARG A 37 13.42 -10.19 -27.57
C ARG A 37 12.77 -8.88 -27.16
N ILE A 38 12.66 -8.65 -25.86
CA ILE A 38 12.18 -7.41 -25.26
C ILE A 38 13.39 -6.55 -24.94
N ASP A 39 13.41 -5.35 -25.43
CA ASP A 39 14.40 -4.31 -25.12
C ASP A 39 13.72 -3.10 -24.47
N GLN A 40 14.54 -2.11 -24.11
CA GLN A 40 14.04 -0.90 -23.45
C GLN A 40 13.12 -0.04 -24.34
N ASP A 41 13.23 -0.23 -25.66
CA ASP A 41 12.47 0.51 -26.67
C ASP A 41 11.27 -0.28 -27.21
N SER A 42 11.05 -1.51 -26.68
CA SER A 42 9.90 -2.32 -27.07
C SER A 42 8.59 -1.60 -26.74
N GLU A 43 7.76 -1.40 -27.76
CA GLU A 43 6.47 -0.77 -27.61
C GLU A 43 5.52 -1.66 -26.79
N ILE A 44 5.15 -1.18 -25.62
CA ILE A 44 4.07 -1.79 -24.84
C ILE A 44 2.75 -1.28 -25.39
N ARG A 45 1.95 -2.17 -25.96
CA ARG A 45 0.59 -1.85 -26.37
C ARG A 45 -0.28 -1.64 -25.14
N VAL A 46 -0.43 -0.38 -24.74
CA VAL A 46 -1.37 -0.01 -23.68
C VAL A 46 -2.78 -0.04 -24.29
N ARG A 47 -3.68 -0.83 -23.70
CA ARG A 47 -5.10 -0.76 -24.02
C ARG A 47 -5.71 0.39 -23.22
N GLU A 48 -6.60 1.14 -23.84
CA GLU A 48 -7.38 2.16 -23.14
C GLU A 48 -8.22 1.49 -22.04
N CYS A 49 -8.16 2.05 -20.84
CA CYS A 49 -8.93 1.55 -19.71
C CYS A 49 -10.41 1.92 -19.88
N PRO A 50 -11.33 0.96 -19.80
CA PRO A 50 -12.76 1.25 -19.82
C PRO A 50 -13.15 2.24 -18.71
N ALA A 51 -14.01 3.21 -19.06
CA ALA A 51 -14.36 4.30 -18.14
C ALA A 51 -15.07 3.79 -16.86
N GLU A 52 -15.81 2.70 -16.95
CA GLU A 52 -16.50 2.05 -15.84
C GLU A 52 -15.56 1.45 -14.78
N LEU A 53 -14.27 1.26 -15.10
CA LEU A 53 -13.26 0.82 -14.15
C LEU A 53 -12.58 1.98 -13.41
N LYS A 54 -12.95 3.21 -13.72
CA LYS A 54 -12.51 4.41 -13.03
C LYS A 54 -13.60 4.94 -12.09
N ASN A 55 -13.22 5.86 -11.18
CA ASN A 55 -14.14 6.44 -10.20
C ASN A 55 -14.84 5.38 -9.32
N THR A 56 -14.07 4.44 -8.79
CA THR A 56 -14.56 3.33 -7.95
C THR A 56 -14.31 3.52 -6.46
N VAL A 57 -13.78 4.67 -6.06
CA VAL A 57 -13.56 5.00 -4.65
C VAL A 57 -14.74 5.83 -4.14
N HIS A 58 -15.66 5.17 -3.45
CA HIS A 58 -16.89 5.74 -2.91
C HIS A 58 -16.85 5.70 -1.39
N VAL A 59 -16.14 6.63 -0.78
CA VAL A 59 -16.11 6.81 0.67
C VAL A 59 -17.33 7.63 1.08
N GLY A 60 -18.00 7.22 2.16
CA GLY A 60 -19.05 8.00 2.80
C GLY A 60 -18.51 9.25 3.48
N ASN A 61 -19.33 9.88 4.32
CA ASN A 61 -18.83 10.97 5.15
C ASN A 61 -17.68 10.45 6.04
N PHE A 62 -16.51 11.04 5.88
CA PHE A 62 -15.33 10.75 6.66
C PHE A 62 -14.75 12.05 7.23
N ALA A 63 -14.51 12.07 8.52
CA ALA A 63 -13.92 13.18 9.24
C ALA A 63 -12.78 12.70 10.15
N VAL A 64 -11.95 13.62 10.62
CA VAL A 64 -10.84 13.30 11.54
C VAL A 64 -11.34 12.64 12.83
N ASP A 65 -12.53 12.99 13.30
CA ASP A 65 -13.13 12.42 14.50
C ASP A 65 -13.44 10.93 14.38
N ASP A 66 -13.61 10.40 13.15
CA ASP A 66 -13.78 8.97 12.89
C ASP A 66 -12.51 8.14 13.20
N LEU A 67 -11.38 8.80 13.44
CA LEU A 67 -10.12 8.19 13.87
C LEU A 67 -9.96 8.15 15.39
N THR A 68 -10.96 8.61 16.14
CA THR A 68 -10.94 8.56 17.62
C THR A 68 -10.98 7.12 18.11
N LEU A 69 -10.06 6.77 19.00
CA LEU A 69 -9.98 5.45 19.62
C LEU A 69 -9.97 5.59 21.15
N GLU A 70 -11.01 5.09 21.80
CA GLU A 70 -11.18 5.17 23.24
C GLU A 70 -11.06 3.79 23.89
N SER A 71 -10.64 3.80 25.16
CA SER A 71 -10.68 2.61 26.02
C SER A 71 -11.30 2.93 27.39
N PRO A 72 -12.18 2.07 27.89
CA PRO A 72 -12.80 2.24 29.21
C PRO A 72 -11.85 1.93 30.37
N ASP A 73 -10.77 1.22 30.13
CA ASP A 73 -9.80 0.81 31.16
C ASP A 73 -8.35 1.17 30.78
N GLY A 74 -8.14 1.82 29.64
CA GLY A 74 -6.82 2.19 29.14
C GLY A 74 -6.04 1.05 28.48
N SER A 75 -6.61 -0.17 28.39
CA SER A 75 -5.96 -1.27 27.68
C SER A 75 -6.47 -1.40 26.25
N PHE A 76 -5.55 -1.72 25.35
CA PHE A 76 -5.84 -1.83 23.91
C PHE A 76 -5.33 -3.14 23.33
N HIS A 77 -6.02 -3.60 22.29
CA HIS A 77 -5.46 -4.60 21.40
C HIS A 77 -4.55 -3.91 20.39
N VAL A 78 -3.35 -4.45 20.25
CA VAL A 78 -2.31 -3.91 19.34
C VAL A 78 -1.93 -4.98 18.34
N ILE A 79 -1.84 -4.59 17.07
CA ILE A 79 -1.29 -5.39 15.98
C ILE A 79 0.22 -5.19 16.00
N GLY A 80 0.98 -6.22 16.39
CA GLY A 80 2.44 -6.20 16.34
C GLY A 80 2.94 -6.65 14.98
N MET A 81 3.59 -5.75 14.25
CA MET A 81 4.31 -6.10 13.02
C MET A 81 5.64 -6.75 13.36
N GLN A 82 6.12 -7.59 12.46
CA GLN A 82 7.39 -8.29 12.57
C GLN A 82 8.17 -8.09 11.28
N GLU A 83 9.40 -7.60 11.38
CA GLU A 83 10.26 -7.39 10.22
C GLU A 83 10.50 -8.70 9.45
N GLY A 84 10.40 -8.64 8.12
CA GLY A 84 10.61 -9.79 7.23
C GLY A 84 9.49 -10.82 7.26
N GLU A 85 8.42 -10.60 8.03
CA GLU A 85 7.28 -11.50 8.14
C GLU A 85 6.01 -10.88 7.54
N ILE A 86 5.17 -11.72 6.95
CA ILE A 86 3.83 -11.30 6.49
C ILE A 86 2.77 -11.48 7.57
N THR A 87 3.12 -12.14 8.66
CA THR A 87 2.24 -12.40 9.79
C THR A 87 2.38 -11.31 10.85
N THR A 88 1.29 -11.03 11.56
CA THR A 88 1.27 -10.11 12.69
C THR A 88 0.96 -10.85 13.98
N VAL A 89 1.35 -10.28 15.11
CA VAL A 89 1.03 -10.81 16.44
C VAL A 89 -0.01 -9.94 17.13
N ARG A 90 -0.99 -10.57 17.76
CA ARG A 90 -1.95 -9.86 18.61
C ARG A 90 -1.36 -9.65 19.99
N LYS A 91 -1.29 -8.40 20.43
CA LYS A 91 -0.85 -8.01 21.78
C LYS A 91 -2.00 -7.33 22.51
N ARG A 92 -1.99 -7.38 23.85
CA ARG A 92 -2.82 -6.53 24.70
C ARG A 92 -1.89 -5.70 25.57
N VAL A 93 -2.03 -4.38 25.52
CA VAL A 93 -1.11 -3.44 26.17
C VAL A 93 -1.90 -2.41 26.95
N GLN A 94 -1.42 -2.08 28.17
CA GLN A 94 -1.93 -0.97 28.97
C GLN A 94 -1.22 0.30 28.52
N LEU A 95 -1.89 1.14 27.74
CA LEU A 95 -1.31 2.38 27.19
C LEU A 95 -1.73 3.63 27.96
N LEU A 96 -2.86 3.57 28.68
CA LEU A 96 -3.34 4.67 29.52
C LEU A 96 -3.51 4.18 30.95
N ALA A 97 -3.38 5.07 31.93
CA ALA A 97 -3.57 4.75 33.33
C ALA A 97 -5.02 4.42 33.70
N GLY A 98 -5.98 4.72 32.85
CA GLY A 98 -7.42 4.51 33.03
C GLY A 98 -8.20 4.86 31.79
N PRO A 99 -9.52 5.09 31.85
CA PRO A 99 -10.34 5.47 30.72
C PRO A 99 -9.78 6.67 29.97
N GLY A 100 -9.85 6.67 28.63
CA GLY A 100 -9.39 7.80 27.84
C GLY A 100 -9.22 7.50 26.34
N VAL A 101 -8.80 8.54 25.62
CA VAL A 101 -8.52 8.52 24.20
C VAL A 101 -7.05 8.18 23.96
N PHE A 102 -6.79 7.27 23.05
CA PHE A 102 -5.44 6.94 22.60
C PHE A 102 -4.92 8.00 21.62
N HIS A 103 -3.72 8.47 21.88
CA HIS A 103 -2.94 9.28 20.95
C HIS A 103 -1.72 8.48 20.51
N ALA A 104 -1.45 8.48 19.21
CA ALA A 104 -0.31 7.76 18.65
C ALA A 104 1.02 8.37 19.14
N ASP A 105 2.04 7.53 19.24
CA ASP A 105 3.39 7.91 19.64
C ASP A 105 4.45 7.16 18.79
N ALA A 106 5.71 7.24 19.18
CA ALA A 106 6.81 6.64 18.43
C ALA A 106 6.77 5.11 18.36
N ASP A 107 6.19 4.45 19.38
CA ASP A 107 6.16 2.99 19.53
C ASP A 107 4.82 2.40 19.05
N TYR A 108 3.76 3.20 19.14
CA TYR A 108 2.38 2.80 18.84
C TYR A 108 1.72 3.82 17.93
N GLN A 109 1.57 3.47 16.65
CA GLN A 109 0.87 4.28 15.66
C GLN A 109 -0.60 3.88 15.58
N LYS A 110 -1.46 4.78 15.09
CA LYS A 110 -2.83 4.43 14.71
C LYS A 110 -2.86 3.76 13.35
N ILE A 111 -3.77 2.82 13.19
CA ILE A 111 -4.15 2.22 11.91
C ILE A 111 -5.67 2.34 11.76
N ALA A 112 -6.13 2.74 10.59
CA ALA A 112 -7.56 2.75 10.30
C ALA A 112 -7.86 2.11 8.95
N VAL A 113 -9.03 1.49 8.85
CA VAL A 113 -9.59 0.92 7.61
C VAL A 113 -10.90 1.61 7.32
N ILE A 114 -10.99 2.29 6.18
CA ILE A 114 -12.13 3.07 5.75
C ILE A 114 -12.80 2.37 4.56
N GLU A 115 -14.10 2.08 4.69
CA GLU A 115 -14.87 1.45 3.64
C GLU A 115 -15.00 2.39 2.42
N ARG A 116 -14.68 1.88 1.19
CA ARG A 116 -14.66 2.68 -0.03
C ARG A 116 -15.49 2.15 -1.19
N HIS A 117 -16.29 1.12 -1.00
CA HIS A 117 -17.03 0.49 -2.10
C HIS A 117 -18.49 0.92 -2.17
N LYS A 118 -19.11 1.19 -1.02
CA LYS A 118 -20.55 1.41 -0.89
C LYS A 118 -20.92 2.71 -0.19
N ALA A 119 -19.94 3.56 0.11
CA ALA A 119 -20.12 4.83 0.82
C ALA A 119 -20.89 4.65 2.14
N THR A 120 -20.63 3.58 2.89
CA THR A 120 -21.33 3.29 4.15
C THR A 120 -20.89 4.18 5.31
N GLY A 121 -19.77 4.91 5.17
CA GLY A 121 -19.18 5.69 6.25
C GLY A 121 -18.54 4.85 7.36
N LYS A 122 -18.37 3.53 7.17
CA LYS A 122 -17.77 2.68 8.19
C LYS A 122 -16.27 2.85 8.24
N THR A 123 -15.76 3.11 9.44
CA THR A 123 -14.34 3.19 9.78
C THR A 123 -14.05 2.25 10.93
N GLY A 124 -12.97 1.46 10.82
CA GLY A 124 -12.43 0.67 11.91
C GLY A 124 -11.07 1.22 12.31
N VAL A 125 -10.85 1.48 13.59
CA VAL A 125 -9.61 2.05 14.12
C VAL A 125 -8.95 1.07 15.07
N GLY A 126 -7.62 0.99 15.01
CA GLY A 126 -6.79 0.15 15.87
C GLY A 126 -5.42 0.76 16.12
N ILE A 127 -4.58 -0.02 16.76
CA ILE A 127 -3.20 0.35 17.07
C ILE A 127 -2.25 -0.65 16.43
N VAL A 128 -1.17 -0.16 15.84
CA VAL A 128 -0.07 -0.96 15.31
C VAL A 128 1.23 -0.61 16.02
N SER A 129 2.05 -1.61 16.27
CA SER A 129 3.42 -1.44 16.77
C SER A 129 4.41 -2.09 15.80
N GLY A 130 5.60 -1.50 15.67
CA GLY A 130 6.65 -1.98 14.77
C GLY A 130 6.59 -1.41 13.36
N PHE A 131 5.63 -0.53 13.04
CA PHE A 131 5.59 0.17 11.76
C PHE A 131 6.52 1.39 11.73
N GLY A 132 6.63 2.13 12.83
CA GLY A 132 7.69 3.10 13.11
C GLY A 132 7.61 4.45 12.41
N ILE A 133 6.57 4.76 11.63
CA ILE A 133 6.45 6.05 10.92
C ILE A 133 6.39 7.22 11.90
N ARG A 134 7.05 8.33 11.54
CA ARG A 134 7.10 9.57 12.33
C ARG A 134 6.94 10.80 11.45
N GLY A 135 6.19 11.79 11.94
CA GLY A 135 5.94 13.05 11.25
C GLY A 135 5.05 12.91 10.03
N GLY A 136 4.07 11.97 10.06
CA GLY A 136 3.16 11.83 8.95
C GLY A 136 2.30 10.56 8.94
N ALA A 137 1.81 10.22 7.74
CA ALA A 137 0.95 9.07 7.50
C ALA A 137 1.19 8.44 6.13
N ILE A 138 0.88 7.16 6.03
CA ILE A 138 0.87 6.38 4.78
C ILE A 138 -0.52 5.80 4.60
N ALA A 139 -1.07 5.91 3.38
CA ALA A 139 -2.32 5.27 3.05
C ALA A 139 -2.26 4.51 1.71
N SER A 140 -3.08 3.47 1.61
CA SER A 140 -3.21 2.61 0.44
C SER A 140 -4.67 2.23 0.21
N SER A 141 -5.11 2.23 -1.04
CA SER A 141 -6.40 1.66 -1.45
C SER A 141 -6.29 0.22 -1.94
N VAL A 142 -5.08 -0.34 -1.98
CA VAL A 142 -4.86 -1.73 -2.40
C VAL A 142 -5.26 -2.70 -1.30
N SER A 143 -4.84 -2.49 -0.06
CA SER A 143 -5.30 -3.21 1.16
C SER A 143 -5.83 -4.62 0.91
N HIS A 144 -4.95 -5.53 0.60
CA HIS A 144 -5.28 -6.91 0.25
C HIS A 144 -5.85 -7.67 1.47
N ASP A 145 -6.98 -8.34 1.39
CA ASP A 145 -7.89 -8.66 0.27
C ASP A 145 -9.14 -7.75 0.21
N SER A 146 -9.35 -6.87 1.19
CA SER A 146 -10.60 -6.11 1.31
C SER A 146 -10.69 -4.97 0.29
N HIS A 147 -9.54 -4.49 -0.16
CA HIS A 147 -9.39 -3.33 -1.04
C HIS A 147 -10.09 -2.06 -0.50
N ASN A 148 -10.22 -1.96 0.81
CA ASN A 148 -10.61 -0.72 1.49
C ASN A 148 -9.43 0.26 1.56
N ILE A 149 -9.67 1.51 1.94
CA ILE A 149 -8.55 2.38 2.27
C ILE A 149 -8.00 1.96 3.64
N ILE A 150 -6.70 1.69 3.70
CA ILE A 150 -5.96 1.52 4.95
C ILE A 150 -5.03 2.73 5.12
N VAL A 151 -4.96 3.25 6.34
CA VAL A 151 -4.06 4.34 6.69
C VAL A 151 -3.37 4.06 8.01
N ILE A 152 -2.06 4.35 8.08
CA ILE A 152 -1.24 4.28 9.30
C ILE A 152 -0.55 5.62 9.48
N GLY A 153 -0.53 6.14 10.70
CA GLY A 153 0.14 7.41 10.99
C GLY A 153 0.37 7.63 12.48
N ASP A 154 1.17 8.64 12.77
CA ASP A 154 1.47 9.09 14.12
C ASP A 154 0.58 10.25 14.59
N ASN A 155 -0.30 10.76 13.73
CA ASN A 155 -1.29 11.77 14.09
C ASN A 155 -2.53 11.71 13.20
N ASP A 156 -3.68 12.10 13.75
CA ASP A 156 -4.98 11.98 13.11
C ASP A 156 -5.16 12.93 11.91
N GLN A 157 -4.55 14.11 11.93
CA GLN A 157 -4.64 15.10 10.86
C GLN A 157 -3.99 14.57 9.57
N ASP A 158 -2.77 14.04 9.67
CA ASP A 158 -2.07 13.50 8.52
C ASP A 158 -2.73 12.22 8.00
N MET A 159 -3.27 11.38 8.90
CA MET A 159 -4.08 10.24 8.50
C MET A 159 -5.33 10.67 7.73
N ALA A 160 -6.05 11.69 8.20
CA ALA A 160 -7.23 12.22 7.51
C ALA A 160 -6.86 12.84 6.15
N LEU A 161 -5.76 13.58 6.08
CA LEU A 161 -5.24 14.14 4.83
C LEU A 161 -4.90 13.03 3.82
N ALA A 162 -4.27 11.95 4.26
CA ALA A 162 -3.95 10.79 3.41
C ALA A 162 -5.21 10.13 2.84
N VAL A 163 -6.25 9.96 3.65
CA VAL A 163 -7.54 9.41 3.19
C VAL A 163 -8.20 10.33 2.17
N GLN A 164 -8.23 11.64 2.43
CA GLN A 164 -8.78 12.63 1.50
C GLN A 164 -8.04 12.65 0.17
N GLU A 165 -6.71 12.53 0.21
CA GLU A 165 -5.89 12.44 -0.99
C GLU A 165 -6.26 11.20 -1.84
N LEU A 166 -6.44 10.02 -1.22
CA LEU A 166 -6.86 8.82 -1.94
C LEU A 166 -8.29 8.91 -2.50
N ILE A 167 -9.18 9.64 -1.84
CA ILE A 167 -10.52 9.95 -2.38
C ILE A 167 -10.37 10.85 -3.61
N ARG A 168 -9.54 11.88 -3.55
CA ARG A 168 -9.30 12.83 -4.65
C ARG A 168 -8.72 12.13 -5.88
N THR A 169 -7.74 11.24 -5.69
CA THR A 169 -7.05 10.52 -6.77
C THR A 169 -7.77 9.26 -7.23
N GLN A 170 -8.89 8.93 -6.60
CA GLN A 170 -9.64 7.70 -6.85
C GLN A 170 -8.83 6.43 -6.62
N GLY A 171 -7.99 6.46 -5.58
CA GLY A 171 -7.14 5.37 -5.14
C GLY A 171 -5.67 5.59 -5.43
N GLY A 172 -4.84 4.85 -4.72
CA GLY A 172 -3.40 4.97 -4.83
C GLY A 172 -2.63 4.49 -3.61
N TYR A 173 -1.37 4.83 -3.63
CA TYR A 173 -0.50 4.93 -2.47
C TYR A 173 -0.19 6.39 -2.22
N THR A 174 -0.34 6.86 -1.01
CA THR A 174 0.02 8.23 -0.64
C THR A 174 0.87 8.28 0.62
N LEU A 175 1.78 9.23 0.66
CA LEU A 175 2.66 9.53 1.79
C LEU A 175 2.47 10.99 2.19
N ILE A 176 2.12 11.20 3.44
CA ILE A 176 2.06 12.52 4.08
C ILE A 176 3.32 12.69 4.93
N ALA A 177 3.99 13.81 4.77
CA ALA A 177 5.13 14.22 5.58
C ALA A 177 4.99 15.70 5.93
N ASP A 178 5.31 16.07 7.16
CA ASP A 178 5.27 17.45 7.63
C ASP A 178 3.92 18.15 7.33
N HIS A 179 2.81 17.46 7.57
CA HIS A 179 1.43 17.92 7.34
C HIS A 179 1.10 18.27 5.87
N GLN A 180 1.83 17.69 4.92
CA GLN A 180 1.61 17.90 3.49
C GLN A 180 1.72 16.57 2.73
N VAL A 181 1.04 16.51 1.58
CA VAL A 181 1.21 15.39 0.65
C VAL A 181 2.63 15.44 0.09
N PHE A 182 3.48 14.49 0.52
CA PHE A 182 4.82 14.35 -0.05
C PHE A 182 4.76 13.84 -1.49
N ASP A 183 4.01 12.78 -1.71
CA ASP A 183 3.76 12.23 -3.04
C ASP A 183 2.59 11.23 -3.02
N THR A 184 1.96 11.04 -4.19
CA THR A 184 0.87 10.07 -4.38
C THR A 184 1.07 9.32 -5.69
N LEU A 185 1.22 8.01 -5.65
CA LEU A 185 1.11 7.15 -6.82
C LEU A 185 -0.37 6.85 -7.06
N GLU A 186 -0.95 7.51 -8.05
CA GLU A 186 -2.35 7.34 -8.40
C GLU A 186 -2.63 5.97 -9.04
N LEU A 187 -3.68 5.31 -8.56
CA LEU A 187 -4.14 4.01 -9.04
C LEU A 187 -5.63 4.11 -9.43
N PRO A 188 -5.98 4.91 -10.47
CA PRO A 188 -7.37 5.27 -10.76
C PRO A 188 -8.19 4.10 -11.33
N VAL A 189 -7.53 3.03 -11.77
CA VAL A 189 -8.20 1.84 -12.30
C VAL A 189 -8.59 0.95 -11.13
N MET A 190 -9.85 0.96 -10.76
CA MET A 190 -10.46 0.25 -9.63
C MET A 190 -9.86 0.60 -8.26
N GLY A 191 -9.08 1.68 -8.16
CA GLY A 191 -8.29 2.01 -6.97
C GLY A 191 -7.10 1.08 -6.74
N LEU A 192 -6.68 0.31 -7.75
CA LEU A 192 -5.70 -0.78 -7.61
C LEU A 192 -4.56 -0.71 -8.63
N MET A 193 -4.76 -0.09 -9.79
CA MET A 193 -3.81 -0.11 -10.89
C MET A 193 -3.63 1.29 -11.48
N SER A 194 -2.38 1.60 -11.88
CA SER A 194 -2.04 2.83 -12.58
C SER A 194 -2.23 2.67 -14.09
N ASP A 195 -2.73 3.71 -14.74
CA ASP A 195 -2.75 3.84 -16.20
C ASP A 195 -1.60 4.73 -16.74
N ALA A 196 -0.70 5.18 -15.87
CA ALA A 196 0.45 6.02 -16.22
C ALA A 196 1.69 5.23 -16.71
N GLY A 197 1.60 3.89 -16.75
CA GLY A 197 2.66 3.00 -17.20
C GLY A 197 3.66 2.59 -16.11
N PHE A 198 4.34 1.46 -16.34
CA PHE A 198 5.16 0.81 -15.31
C PHE A 198 6.40 1.62 -14.90
N ARG A 199 7.06 2.30 -15.84
CA ARG A 199 8.26 3.10 -15.52
C ARG A 199 7.95 4.25 -14.55
N TYR A 200 6.86 4.98 -14.83
CA TYR A 200 6.39 6.04 -13.95
C TYR A 200 6.05 5.49 -12.56
N SER A 201 5.26 4.42 -12.52
CA SER A 201 4.84 3.79 -11.26
C SER A 201 6.03 3.29 -10.44
N HIS A 202 7.01 2.65 -11.10
CA HIS A 202 8.21 2.15 -10.45
C HIS A 202 9.05 3.28 -9.82
N ILE A 203 9.35 4.33 -10.61
CA ILE A 203 10.18 5.44 -10.13
C ILE A 203 9.51 6.15 -8.95
N LYS A 204 8.20 6.38 -9.07
CA LYS A 204 7.43 7.08 -8.05
C LYS A 204 7.32 6.26 -6.76
N LEU A 205 6.97 4.97 -6.88
CA LEU A 205 6.87 4.08 -5.73
C LEU A 205 8.22 3.93 -5.00
N LYS A 206 9.31 3.78 -5.74
CA LYS A 206 10.67 3.69 -5.17
C LYS A 206 10.99 4.93 -4.32
N LYS A 207 10.77 6.14 -4.86
CA LYS A 207 10.98 7.40 -4.14
C LYS A 207 10.12 7.49 -2.86
N MET A 208 8.87 7.04 -2.92
CA MET A 208 7.97 7.04 -1.77
C MET A 208 8.41 6.02 -0.71
N ILE A 209 8.88 4.84 -1.11
CA ILE A 209 9.44 3.83 -0.18
C ILE A 209 10.68 4.37 0.52
N GLU A 210 11.63 4.95 -0.23
CA GLU A 210 12.82 5.58 0.34
C GLU A 210 12.43 6.64 1.38
N LYS A 211 11.45 7.49 1.07
CA LYS A 211 10.96 8.50 2.02
C LYS A 211 10.28 7.89 3.25
N ALA A 212 9.52 6.82 3.09
CA ALA A 212 8.91 6.13 4.22
C ALA A 212 9.96 5.56 5.20
N HIS A 213 11.05 4.99 4.68
CA HIS A 213 12.18 4.53 5.50
C HIS A 213 12.90 5.70 6.20
N GLU A 214 13.12 6.84 5.53
CA GLU A 214 13.62 8.06 6.17
C GLU A 214 12.72 8.53 7.33
N MET A 215 11.41 8.33 7.21
CA MET A 215 10.42 8.66 8.25
C MET A 215 10.32 7.61 9.36
N GLY A 216 11.13 6.56 9.34
CA GLY A 216 11.26 5.58 10.42
C GLY A 216 10.62 4.21 10.16
N VAL A 217 9.99 3.97 9.02
CA VAL A 217 9.51 2.62 8.66
C VAL A 217 10.72 1.70 8.47
N PRO A 218 10.81 0.54 9.18
CA PRO A 218 11.93 -0.37 9.07
C PRO A 218 12.09 -0.95 7.64
N ASP A 219 13.33 -1.25 7.24
CA ASP A 219 13.62 -1.82 5.92
C ASP A 219 12.92 -3.18 5.68
N GLY A 220 12.70 -3.93 6.74
CA GLY A 220 11.98 -5.21 6.68
C GLY A 220 10.44 -5.09 6.63
N ILE A 221 9.89 -3.88 6.59
CA ILE A 221 8.46 -3.60 6.47
C ILE A 221 8.18 -2.94 5.13
N ALA A 222 7.28 -3.53 4.34
CA ALA A 222 6.80 -2.93 3.09
C ALA A 222 5.78 -1.82 3.40
N PRO A 223 6.08 -0.52 3.11
CA PRO A 223 5.25 0.57 3.60
C PRO A 223 3.85 0.64 3.00
N PHE A 224 3.64 0.10 1.80
CA PHE A 224 2.41 0.27 1.02
C PHE A 224 1.67 -1.04 0.72
N ILE A 225 2.02 -2.15 1.38
CA ILE A 225 1.39 -3.47 1.13
C ILE A 225 0.46 -3.85 2.27
#